data_74fdb2df26bb660a7528337cc370f7ed
#
_entry.id   74fdb2df26bb660a7528337cc370f7ed
#
_cell.length_a   1.000
_cell.length_b   1.000
_cell.length_c   1.000
_cell.angle_alpha   90.00
_cell.angle_beta   90.00
_cell.angle_gamma   90.00
#
_symmetry.space_group_name_H-M   'P 1'
#
loop_
_entity.id
_entity.type
_entity.pdbx_description
1 polymer ?
#
loop_
_entity_poly.entity_id
_entity_poly.type
_entity_poly.pdbx_seq_one_letter_code
_entity_poly.pdbx_strand_id
1 'polypeptide(L)'
;LKDNNLIKKIKDNINLLKELDKNIEFKFNYNKEEIILNSDNEQLSRVFLNLIKNSIESIQEKNLANTDLKGKIDIAIYNNDDHINFIIIDNGNGFGDLKNNIKDILNPYFTTKKKGTGLGLAIVNKIINDHNGTINFTDLNDGAKIQVEFIKK
;
A
#
# COMPACT_ATOMS: atom_id res chain seq x y z
N LEU A 1 -14.82 -15.25 -7.67
CA LEU A 1 -14.98 -13.83 -7.26
C LEU A 1 -16.22 -13.68 -6.42
N LYS A 2 -16.12 -12.92 -5.37
CA LYS A 2 -17.20 -12.60 -4.45
C LYS A 2 -17.21 -11.13 -4.12
N ASP A 3 -18.33 -10.64 -3.63
CA ASP A 3 -18.40 -9.28 -3.10
C ASP A 3 -17.68 -9.21 -1.75
N ASN A 4 -16.66 -8.38 -1.68
CA ASN A 4 -15.85 -8.19 -0.48
C ASN A 4 -15.95 -6.75 0.01
N ASN A 5 -16.10 -6.59 1.32
CA ASN A 5 -16.07 -5.27 1.95
C ASN A 5 -14.61 -4.87 2.19
N LEU A 6 -14.12 -3.91 1.42
CA LEU A 6 -12.73 -3.50 1.47
C LEU A 6 -12.38 -2.78 2.76
N ILE A 7 -13.32 -2.07 3.37
CA ILE A 7 -13.07 -1.37 4.64
C ILE A 7 -12.72 -2.36 5.74
N LYS A 8 -13.53 -3.41 5.86
CA LYS A 8 -13.27 -4.45 6.86
C LYS A 8 -11.92 -5.13 6.61
N LYS A 9 -11.64 -5.44 5.35
CA LYS A 9 -10.39 -6.09 4.97
C LYS A 9 -9.18 -5.24 5.32
N ILE A 10 -9.22 -3.94 5.04
CA ILE A 10 -8.13 -3.02 5.35
C ILE A 10 -7.96 -2.89 6.87
N LYS A 11 -9.07 -2.75 7.61
CA LYS A 11 -9.01 -2.70 9.08
C LYS A 11 -8.36 -3.94 9.68
N ASP A 12 -8.72 -5.12 9.17
CA ASP A 12 -8.15 -6.38 9.65
C ASP A 12 -6.64 -6.43 9.38
N ASN A 13 -6.22 -5.97 8.20
CA ASN A 13 -4.80 -5.94 7.84
C ASN A 13 -4.02 -4.94 8.69
N ILE A 14 -4.58 -3.76 8.95
CA ILE A 14 -3.96 -2.77 9.84
C ILE A 14 -3.80 -3.36 11.26
N ASN A 15 -4.85 -3.99 11.78
CA ASN A 15 -4.81 -4.57 13.12
C ASN A 15 -3.76 -5.67 13.25
N LEU A 16 -3.56 -6.44 12.20
CA LEU A 16 -2.52 -7.47 12.17
C LEU A 16 -1.12 -6.87 12.11
N LEU A 17 -0.91 -5.88 11.24
CA LEU A 17 0.41 -5.35 10.94
C LEU A 17 0.90 -4.28 11.93
N LYS A 18 -0.01 -3.56 12.59
CA LYS A 18 0.40 -2.54 13.56
C LYS A 18 1.20 -3.10 14.74
N GLU A 19 1.08 -4.40 14.99
CA GLU A 19 1.86 -5.07 16.02
C GLU A 19 3.34 -5.22 15.66
N LEU A 20 3.70 -5.09 14.38
CA LEU A 20 5.09 -5.19 13.92
C LEU A 20 5.94 -4.01 14.39
N ASP A 21 5.33 -2.84 14.58
CA ASP A 21 6.04 -1.67 15.07
C ASP A 21 5.04 -0.72 15.77
N LYS A 22 5.06 -0.73 17.09
CA LYS A 22 4.13 0.05 17.90
C LYS A 22 4.44 1.55 17.91
N ASN A 23 5.60 1.96 17.36
CA ASN A 23 5.98 3.36 17.25
C ASN A 23 5.43 4.02 16.00
N ILE A 24 4.74 3.27 15.13
CA ILE A 24 4.12 3.80 13.93
C ILE A 24 2.67 4.13 14.22
N GLU A 25 2.26 5.36 13.91
CA GLU A 25 0.89 5.81 14.01
C GLU A 25 0.16 5.52 12.71
N PHE A 26 -0.98 4.84 12.79
CA PHE A 26 -1.84 4.56 11.65
C PHE A 26 -3.10 5.43 11.70
N LYS A 27 -3.47 6.01 10.55
CA LYS A 27 -4.75 6.66 10.35
C LYS A 27 -5.46 6.00 9.17
N PHE A 28 -6.77 5.77 9.32
CA PHE A 28 -7.56 5.19 8.25
C PHE A 28 -8.83 6.01 8.05
N ASN A 29 -9.01 6.54 6.85
CA ASN A 29 -10.14 7.38 6.46
C ASN A 29 -10.90 6.75 5.30
N TYR A 30 -12.21 6.89 5.31
CA TYR A 30 -13.07 6.39 4.24
C TYR A 30 -14.33 7.24 4.15
N ASN A 31 -14.89 7.35 2.93
CA ASN A 31 -16.06 8.20 2.69
C ASN A 31 -17.40 7.47 2.80
N LYS A 32 -17.39 6.14 2.92
CA LYS A 32 -18.59 5.32 3.07
C LYS A 32 -18.31 4.20 4.05
N GLU A 33 -19.30 3.77 4.81
CA GLU A 33 -19.14 2.72 5.81
C GLU A 33 -18.89 1.34 5.20
N GLU A 34 -19.40 1.14 3.99
CA GLU A 34 -19.14 -0.08 3.22
C GLU A 34 -18.65 0.28 1.84
N ILE A 35 -17.58 -0.36 1.40
CA ILE A 35 -17.06 -0.26 0.04
C ILE A 35 -16.88 -1.67 -0.47
N ILE A 36 -17.73 -2.06 -1.40
CA ILE A 36 -17.82 -3.43 -1.89
C ILE A 36 -17.17 -3.53 -3.26
N LEU A 37 -16.29 -4.51 -3.43
CA LEU A 37 -15.71 -4.85 -4.72
C LEU A 37 -15.86 -6.33 -4.95
N ASN A 38 -16.38 -6.71 -6.13
CA ASN A 38 -16.40 -8.10 -6.55
C ASN A 38 -14.98 -8.52 -6.89
N SER A 39 -14.41 -9.42 -6.11
CA SER A 39 -12.96 -9.64 -6.11
C SER A 39 -12.59 -10.99 -5.51
N ASP A 40 -11.35 -11.37 -5.72
CA ASP A 40 -10.75 -12.51 -5.04
C ASP A 40 -10.25 -12.05 -3.67
N ASN A 41 -10.84 -12.59 -2.62
CA ASN A 41 -10.57 -12.19 -1.24
C ASN A 41 -9.11 -12.37 -0.83
N GLU A 42 -8.51 -13.51 -1.18
CA GLU A 42 -7.12 -13.80 -0.82
C GLU A 42 -6.15 -12.92 -1.58
N GLN A 43 -6.41 -12.68 -2.87
CA GLN A 43 -5.54 -11.84 -3.69
C GLN A 43 -5.58 -10.39 -3.22
N LEU A 44 -6.76 -9.85 -2.90
CA LEU A 44 -6.85 -8.48 -2.38
C LEU A 44 -6.21 -8.33 -1.00
N SER A 45 -6.34 -9.35 -0.14
CA SER A 45 -5.62 -9.35 1.14
C SER A 45 -4.12 -9.25 0.91
N ARG A 46 -3.61 -9.97 -0.08
CA ARG A 46 -2.18 -9.93 -0.43
C ARG A 46 -1.75 -8.53 -0.88
N VAL A 47 -2.59 -7.85 -1.67
CA VAL A 47 -2.32 -6.47 -2.10
C VAL A 47 -2.18 -5.56 -0.89
N PHE A 48 -3.18 -5.53 -0.01
CA PHE A 48 -3.16 -4.62 1.13
C PHE A 48 -2.05 -4.95 2.12
N LEU A 49 -1.83 -6.24 2.40
CA LEU A 49 -0.72 -6.65 3.27
C LEU A 49 0.63 -6.19 2.72
N ASN A 50 0.88 -6.40 1.44
CA ASN A 50 2.16 -6.03 0.84
C ASN A 50 2.37 -4.51 0.86
N LEU A 51 1.36 -3.73 0.52
CA LEU A 51 1.49 -2.27 0.48
C LEU A 51 1.71 -1.70 1.88
N ILE A 52 0.97 -2.15 2.86
CA ILE A 52 1.13 -1.68 4.25
C ILE A 52 2.48 -2.12 4.82
N LYS A 53 2.86 -3.36 4.59
CA LYS A 53 4.15 -3.89 5.05
C LYS A 53 5.32 -3.13 4.45
N ASN A 54 5.25 -2.80 3.15
CA ASN A 54 6.27 -2.00 2.49
C ASN A 54 6.43 -0.62 3.14
N SER A 55 5.32 0.01 3.52
CA SER A 55 5.37 1.30 4.21
C SER A 55 6.01 1.17 5.59
N ILE A 56 5.68 0.13 6.34
CA ILE A 56 6.30 -0.14 7.65
C ILE A 56 7.80 -0.32 7.50
N GLU A 57 8.23 -1.15 6.55
CA GLU A 57 9.66 -1.43 6.32
C GLU A 57 10.42 -0.18 5.89
N SER A 58 9.81 0.67 5.05
CA SER A 58 10.40 1.94 4.62
C SER A 58 10.64 2.88 5.81
N ILE A 59 9.69 2.94 6.74
CA ILE A 59 9.84 3.73 7.96
C ILE A 59 10.93 3.14 8.85
N GLN A 60 10.98 1.82 9.01
CA GLN A 60 11.99 1.15 9.82
C GLN A 60 13.40 1.37 9.27
N GLU A 61 13.57 1.32 7.95
CA GLU A 61 14.86 1.61 7.31
C GLU A 61 15.31 3.04 7.57
N LYS A 62 14.38 4.00 7.45
CA LYS A 62 14.69 5.42 7.73
C LYS A 62 15.07 5.63 9.20
N ASN A 63 14.45 4.88 10.10
CA ASN A 63 14.73 4.95 11.53
C ASN A 63 16.13 4.47 11.89
N LEU A 64 16.75 3.61 11.08
CA LEU A 64 18.13 3.19 11.29
C LEU A 64 19.09 4.39 11.21
N ALA A 65 18.78 5.38 10.36
CA ALA A 65 19.58 6.58 10.19
C ALA A 65 19.10 7.75 11.07
N ASN A 66 17.85 7.71 11.53
CA ASN A 66 17.22 8.77 12.31
C ASN A 66 16.30 8.15 13.36
N THR A 67 16.86 7.86 14.53
CA THR A 67 16.15 7.18 15.63
C THR A 67 15.02 8.00 16.23
N ASP A 68 14.97 9.30 15.96
CA ASP A 68 13.91 10.19 16.46
C ASP A 68 12.70 10.25 15.52
N LEU A 69 12.73 9.50 14.41
CA LEU A 69 11.62 9.50 13.47
C LEU A 69 10.38 8.90 14.11
N LYS A 70 9.29 9.66 14.10
CA LYS A 70 7.98 9.17 14.48
C LYS A 70 7.26 8.70 13.20
N GLY A 71 7.12 7.40 13.03
CA GLY A 71 6.51 6.82 11.85
C GLY A 71 5.02 7.11 11.75
N LYS A 72 4.57 7.46 10.53
CA LYS A 72 3.16 7.72 10.24
C LYS A 72 2.77 7.06 8.94
N ILE A 73 1.64 6.34 8.97
CA ILE A 73 1.03 5.75 7.80
C ILE A 73 -0.42 6.21 7.74
N ASP A 74 -0.77 6.95 6.69
CA ASP A 74 -2.13 7.40 6.43
C ASP A 74 -2.71 6.54 5.31
N ILE A 75 -3.82 5.87 5.58
CA ILE A 75 -4.51 5.02 4.63
C ILE A 75 -5.90 5.61 4.40
N ALA A 76 -6.31 5.67 3.15
CA ALA A 76 -7.63 6.16 2.78
C ALA A 76 -8.23 5.28 1.69
N ILE A 77 -9.54 5.12 1.73
CA ILE A 77 -10.26 4.48 0.65
C ILE A 77 -11.54 5.28 0.37
N TYR A 78 -11.77 5.59 -0.90
CA TYR A 78 -12.90 6.39 -1.33
C TYR A 78 -13.65 5.68 -2.45
N ASN A 79 -14.96 5.65 -2.32
CA ASN A 79 -15.84 5.09 -3.32
C ASN A 79 -16.59 6.22 -4.02
N ASN A 80 -16.20 6.49 -5.27
CA ASN A 80 -16.94 7.40 -6.16
C ASN A 80 -17.86 6.58 -7.05
N ASP A 81 -18.64 7.25 -7.92
CA ASP A 81 -19.64 6.55 -8.73
C ASP A 81 -19.04 5.43 -9.59
N ASP A 82 -17.88 5.69 -10.22
CA ASP A 82 -17.27 4.76 -11.17
C ASP A 82 -15.99 4.10 -10.66
N HIS A 83 -15.42 4.60 -9.57
CA HIS A 83 -14.09 4.19 -9.13
C HIS A 83 -14.02 4.00 -7.63
N ILE A 84 -13.13 3.08 -7.22
CA ILE A 84 -12.70 2.93 -5.85
C ILE A 84 -11.23 3.29 -5.80
N ASN A 85 -10.86 4.26 -4.96
CA ASN A 85 -9.48 4.70 -4.80
C ASN A 85 -8.97 4.31 -3.43
N PHE A 86 -7.85 3.60 -3.40
CA PHE A 86 -7.11 3.27 -2.19
C PHE A 86 -5.80 4.05 -2.22
N ILE A 87 -5.50 4.77 -1.12
CA ILE A 87 -4.30 5.60 -1.03
C ILE A 87 -3.57 5.26 0.26
N ILE A 88 -2.25 5.06 0.16
CA ILE A 88 -1.40 4.87 1.32
C ILE A 88 -0.22 5.84 1.24
N ILE A 89 -0.03 6.61 2.31
CA ILE A 89 1.05 7.60 2.43
C ILE A 89 1.86 7.28 3.68
N ASP A 90 3.18 7.18 3.52
CA ASP A 90 4.08 6.99 4.65
C ASP A 90 5.17 8.07 4.67
N ASN A 91 5.79 8.23 5.84
CA ASN A 91 6.91 9.15 6.02
C ASN A 91 8.26 8.41 6.11
N GLY A 92 8.38 7.30 5.41
CA GLY A 92 9.62 6.54 5.30
C GLY A 92 10.61 7.14 4.32
N ASN A 93 11.45 6.27 3.73
CA ASN A 93 12.51 6.70 2.82
C ASN A 93 12.03 7.17 1.43
N GLY A 94 10.75 6.96 1.07
CA GLY A 94 10.29 7.20 -0.28
C GLY A 94 10.91 6.21 -1.25
N PHE A 95 11.10 6.63 -2.50
CA PHE A 95 11.67 5.80 -3.54
C PHE A 95 13.17 6.05 -3.74
N GLY A 96 13.74 7.02 -3.02
CA GLY A 96 15.18 7.30 -3.05
C GLY A 96 15.68 7.58 -4.46
N ASP A 97 16.73 6.88 -4.86
CA ASP A 97 17.34 7.02 -6.19
C ASP A 97 16.42 6.56 -7.32
N LEU A 98 15.28 5.95 -7.00
CA LEU A 98 14.34 5.42 -7.98
C LEU A 98 13.24 6.38 -8.37
N LYS A 99 13.17 7.56 -7.77
CA LYS A 99 12.10 8.52 -8.05
C LYS A 99 11.97 8.88 -9.53
N ASN A 100 13.07 8.77 -10.29
CA ASN A 100 13.10 9.04 -11.73
C ASN A 100 12.83 7.78 -12.57
N ASN A 101 12.80 6.60 -11.94
CA ASN A 101 12.63 5.30 -12.60
C ASN A 101 11.60 4.44 -11.87
N ILE A 102 10.46 5.06 -11.54
CA ILE A 102 9.40 4.40 -10.75
C ILE A 102 8.90 3.12 -11.43
N LYS A 103 8.94 3.05 -12.77
CA LYS A 103 8.53 1.84 -13.50
C LYS A 103 9.33 0.60 -13.10
N ASP A 104 10.58 0.77 -12.70
CA ASP A 104 11.44 -0.34 -12.28
C ASP A 104 10.96 -0.99 -10.98
N ILE A 105 10.20 -0.26 -10.18
CA ILE A 105 9.64 -0.77 -8.93
C ILE A 105 8.72 -1.97 -9.18
N LEU A 106 8.05 -2.00 -10.34
CA LEU A 106 7.15 -3.07 -10.72
C LEU A 106 7.83 -4.26 -11.39
N ASN A 107 9.12 -4.16 -11.70
CA ASN A 107 9.85 -5.26 -12.33
C ASN A 107 10.05 -6.40 -11.33
N PRO A 108 9.86 -7.67 -11.76
CA PRO A 108 10.18 -8.82 -10.91
C PRO A 108 11.64 -8.79 -10.45
N TYR A 109 11.86 -9.22 -9.22
CA TYR A 109 13.20 -9.29 -8.56
C TYR A 109 13.84 -7.95 -8.29
N PHE A 110 13.18 -6.82 -8.64
CA PHE A 110 13.69 -5.51 -8.28
C PHE A 110 13.42 -5.24 -6.79
N THR A 111 14.47 -4.85 -6.05
CA THR A 111 14.31 -4.48 -4.64
C THR A 111 15.45 -3.57 -4.19
N THR A 112 15.10 -2.56 -3.36
CA THR A 112 16.07 -1.75 -2.62
C THR A 112 16.29 -2.29 -1.20
N LYS A 113 15.55 -3.31 -0.80
CA LYS A 113 15.60 -3.88 0.55
C LYS A 113 16.62 -5.01 0.59
N LYS A 114 17.42 -5.04 1.65
CA LYS A 114 18.44 -6.07 1.82
C LYS A 114 17.88 -7.49 1.91
N LYS A 115 16.64 -7.64 2.37
CA LYS A 115 15.98 -8.94 2.55
C LYS A 115 14.80 -9.16 1.62
N GLY A 116 14.58 -8.23 0.68
CA GLY A 116 13.45 -8.34 -0.23
C GLY A 116 13.76 -9.22 -1.43
N THR A 117 12.76 -9.92 -1.93
CA THR A 117 12.89 -10.75 -3.13
C THR A 117 12.67 -9.96 -4.42
N GLY A 118 12.07 -8.75 -4.32
CA GLY A 118 11.70 -7.96 -5.48
C GLY A 118 10.44 -8.44 -6.18
N LEU A 119 9.70 -9.39 -5.62
CA LEU A 119 8.50 -9.94 -6.22
C LEU A 119 7.20 -9.31 -5.71
N GLY A 120 7.24 -8.70 -4.51
CA GLY A 120 6.02 -8.22 -3.85
C GLY A 120 5.20 -7.24 -4.69
N LEU A 121 5.83 -6.19 -5.22
CA LEU A 121 5.13 -5.18 -6.01
C LEU A 121 4.76 -5.67 -7.41
N ALA A 122 5.55 -6.58 -8.01
CA ALA A 122 5.18 -7.18 -9.29
C ALA A 122 3.91 -8.02 -9.13
N ILE A 123 3.80 -8.80 -8.05
CA ILE A 123 2.61 -9.60 -7.74
C ILE A 123 1.42 -8.68 -7.48
N VAL A 124 1.61 -7.61 -6.71
CA VAL A 124 0.57 -6.61 -6.43
C VAL A 124 0.05 -6.02 -7.73
N ASN A 125 0.94 -5.61 -8.63
CA ASN A 125 0.55 -5.02 -9.91
C ASN A 125 -0.29 -5.99 -10.74
N LYS A 126 0.11 -7.27 -10.78
CA LYS A 126 -0.64 -8.30 -11.51
C LYS A 126 -2.06 -8.45 -10.93
N ILE A 127 -2.17 -8.56 -9.61
CA ILE A 127 -3.47 -8.72 -8.95
C ILE A 127 -4.37 -7.52 -9.25
N ILE A 128 -3.83 -6.31 -9.13
CA ILE A 128 -4.57 -5.08 -9.39
C ILE A 128 -5.06 -5.05 -10.84
N ASN A 129 -4.19 -5.38 -11.79
CA ASN A 129 -4.56 -5.43 -13.20
C ASN A 129 -5.66 -6.48 -13.47
N ASP A 130 -5.56 -7.64 -12.83
CA ASP A 130 -6.57 -8.70 -12.95
C ASP A 130 -7.94 -8.28 -12.38
N HIS A 131 -7.96 -7.25 -11.53
CA HIS A 131 -9.19 -6.69 -10.95
C HIS A 131 -9.60 -5.36 -11.60
N ASN A 132 -9.13 -5.10 -12.82
CA ASN A 132 -9.44 -3.88 -13.58
C ASN A 132 -8.98 -2.60 -12.87
N GLY A 133 -7.83 -2.68 -12.23
CA GLY A 133 -7.26 -1.56 -11.51
C GLY A 133 -5.93 -1.10 -12.08
N THR A 134 -5.48 0.03 -11.57
CA THR A 134 -4.15 0.60 -11.85
C THR A 134 -3.49 1.00 -10.54
N ILE A 135 -2.15 1.05 -10.55
CA ILE A 135 -1.37 1.47 -9.41
C ILE A 135 -0.41 2.58 -9.84
N ASN A 136 -0.32 3.63 -9.02
CA ASN A 136 0.56 4.77 -9.26
C ASN A 136 1.40 5.03 -8.01
N PHE A 137 2.65 5.41 -8.22
CA PHE A 137 3.62 5.74 -7.19
C PHE A 137 4.03 7.20 -7.29
N THR A 138 4.07 7.90 -6.16
CA THR A 138 4.53 9.29 -6.11
C THR A 138 5.57 9.41 -5.01
N ASP A 139 6.75 9.92 -5.37
CA ASP A 139 7.77 10.24 -4.37
C ASP A 139 7.40 11.56 -3.70
N LEU A 140 7.39 11.55 -2.39
CA LEU A 140 7.20 12.74 -1.57
C LEU A 140 8.55 13.14 -0.98
N ASN A 141 8.74 14.41 -0.62
CA ASN A 141 10.02 14.83 -0.04
C ASN A 141 10.36 14.03 1.23
N ASP A 142 9.34 13.65 2.01
CA ASP A 142 9.50 12.93 3.27
C ASP A 142 8.73 11.62 3.29
N GLY A 143 8.77 10.86 2.19
CA GLY A 143 8.11 9.57 2.15
C GLY A 143 7.58 9.20 0.78
N ALA A 144 6.57 8.35 0.76
CA ALA A 144 5.99 7.81 -0.46
C ALA A 144 4.46 7.83 -0.42
N LYS A 145 3.86 7.97 -1.60
CA LYS A 145 2.42 7.82 -1.79
C LYS A 145 2.19 6.76 -2.85
N ILE A 146 1.31 5.81 -2.54
CA ILE A 146 0.87 4.79 -3.48
C ILE A 146 -0.64 4.91 -3.61
N GLN A 147 -1.12 4.96 -4.84
CA GLN A 147 -2.54 5.04 -5.14
C GLN A 147 -2.94 3.89 -6.03
N VAL A 148 -3.98 3.16 -5.60
CA VAL A 148 -4.60 2.08 -6.37
C VAL A 148 -6.01 2.49 -6.72
N GLU A 149 -6.37 2.37 -7.99
CA GLU A 149 -7.70 2.69 -8.47
C GLU A 149 -8.33 1.47 -9.11
N PHE A 150 -9.50 1.09 -8.63
CA PHE A 150 -10.31 0.03 -9.23
C PHE A 150 -11.50 0.64 -9.97
N ILE A 151 -11.74 0.19 -11.19
CA ILE A 151 -12.90 0.61 -11.97
C ILE A 151 -14.08 -0.29 -11.60
N LYS A 152 -15.19 0.32 -11.20
CA LYS A 152 -16.43 -0.42 -10.90
C LYS A 152 -17.13 -0.76 -12.19
N LYS A 153 -17.55 -1.99 -12.29
CA LYS A 153 -18.35 -2.46 -13.43
C LYS A 153 -19.79 -2.70 -13.01
#